data_7b12986376e07213b18df8437904d520
#
_entry.id   7b12986376e07213b18df8437904d520
#
_cell.length_a   1.000
_cell.length_b   1.000
_cell.length_c   1.000
_cell.angle_alpha   90.00
_cell.angle_beta   90.00
_cell.angle_gamma   90.00
#
_symmetry.space_group_name_H-M   'P 1'
#
loop_
_entity.id
_entity.type
_entity.pdbx_description
1 polymer ?
#
loop_
_entity_poly.entity_id
_entity_poly.type
_entity_poly.pdbx_seq_one_letter_code
_entity_poly.pdbx_strand_id
1 'polypeptide(L)'
;CNVITFHNPVRLAEDIALLDQLSNGRVEVGIGRGIYGREAINMNKEADLKDQAKNFRLFEETLTIMKKAWTEKFFSHKGEFYTYPTPNFTWQHDMSPPSEDFLDTKTNEIKKISVVPKPKQQPHPPIWQVVDGARSIEWAAQNGLNTIMWIPTVKALKTRFEIYRDAKSKAENRDVPLGEGVSLVRDMFVAETMEEAEKLAGQHIVNYMKWVCHWRGLGNHMDPGEELPETKHKLDLLNYDFLHKRNLLFGTPEYVVNKINELKSELNLQNLQVWSNFPGIDHKACMRSIKLFNDEVIPK
;
A
#
# COMPACT_ATOMS: atom_id res chain seq x y z
N CYS A 1 2.91 -1.01 4.71
CA CYS A 1 1.95 0.09 4.40
C CYS A 1 1.34 0.62 5.68
N ASN A 2 1.19 1.94 5.76
CA ASN A 2 0.45 2.59 6.84
C ASN A 2 -1.03 2.66 6.50
N VAL A 3 -1.89 2.29 7.44
CA VAL A 3 -3.33 2.57 7.35
C VAL A 3 -3.53 3.99 7.86
N ILE A 4 -3.43 4.97 6.96
CA ILE A 4 -3.33 6.38 7.36
C ILE A 4 -4.57 6.90 8.10
N THR A 5 -5.72 6.29 7.90
CA THR A 5 -6.96 6.61 8.63
C THR A 5 -6.92 6.28 10.13
N PHE A 6 -5.92 5.52 10.58
CA PHE A 6 -5.75 5.16 11.99
C PHE A 6 -4.87 6.14 12.77
N HIS A 7 -4.19 7.05 12.07
CA HIS A 7 -3.19 7.94 12.64
C HIS A 7 -3.66 9.40 12.62
N ASN A 8 -3.11 10.20 13.54
CA ASN A 8 -3.16 11.65 13.40
C ASN A 8 -2.32 12.06 12.19
N PRO A 9 -2.87 12.79 11.20
CA PRO A 9 -2.20 13.07 9.94
C PRO A 9 -0.93 13.92 10.10
N VAL A 10 -0.92 14.88 11.03
CA VAL A 10 0.24 15.76 11.27
C VAL A 10 1.38 14.95 11.89
N ARG A 11 1.06 14.10 12.88
CA ARG A 11 2.07 13.23 13.51
C ARG A 11 2.66 12.23 12.54
N LEU A 12 1.81 11.58 11.74
CA LEU A 12 2.30 10.63 10.73
C LEU A 12 3.17 11.32 9.67
N ALA A 13 2.82 12.53 9.26
CA ALA A 13 3.62 13.31 8.33
C ALA A 13 5.00 13.65 8.92
N GLU A 14 5.07 14.02 10.21
CA GLU A 14 6.32 14.29 10.93
C GLU A 14 7.20 13.04 11.01
N ASP A 15 6.65 11.91 11.42
CA ASP A 15 7.37 10.64 11.56
C ASP A 15 7.98 10.19 10.21
N ILE A 16 7.22 10.31 9.12
CA ILE A 16 7.69 9.97 7.77
C ILE A 16 8.77 10.96 7.29
N ALA A 17 8.60 12.25 7.53
CA ALA A 17 9.58 13.25 7.15
C ALA A 17 10.92 13.05 7.89
N LEU A 18 10.87 12.74 9.19
CA LEU A 18 12.05 12.40 9.98
C LEU A 18 12.73 11.13 9.45
N LEU A 19 11.96 10.09 9.15
CA LEU A 19 12.49 8.85 8.57
C LEU A 19 13.15 9.10 7.21
N ASP A 20 12.58 9.97 6.39
CA ASP A 20 13.14 10.33 5.09
C ASP A 20 14.48 11.07 5.24
N GLN A 21 14.60 11.97 6.21
CA GLN A 21 15.88 12.61 6.55
C GLN A 21 16.91 11.58 7.03
N LEU A 22 16.55 10.71 7.98
CA LEU A 22 17.45 9.68 8.53
C LEU A 22 17.89 8.66 7.48
N SER A 23 17.01 8.30 6.55
CA SER A 23 17.32 7.38 5.47
C SER A 23 18.08 8.02 4.30
N ASN A 24 18.32 9.33 4.35
CA ASN A 24 18.94 10.09 3.27
C ASN A 24 18.12 10.09 1.97
N GLY A 25 16.79 10.22 2.08
CA GLY A 25 15.89 10.31 0.93
C GLY A 25 15.59 8.97 0.25
N ARG A 26 15.52 7.87 1.03
CA ARG A 26 15.23 6.52 0.53
C ARG A 26 13.84 6.00 0.91
N VAL A 27 13.00 6.85 1.53
CA VAL A 27 11.65 6.44 1.94
C VAL A 27 10.72 6.37 0.74
N GLU A 28 9.95 5.30 0.68
CA GLU A 28 8.75 5.16 -0.14
C GLU A 28 7.57 4.87 0.77
N VAL A 29 6.48 5.60 0.62
CA VAL A 29 5.35 5.61 1.57
C VAL A 29 4.21 4.76 1.07
N GLY A 30 4.09 3.54 1.56
CA GLY A 30 2.90 2.71 1.30
C GLY A 30 1.72 3.13 2.18
N ILE A 31 0.57 3.40 1.59
CA ILE A 31 -0.65 3.81 2.29
C ILE A 31 -1.86 2.93 1.97
N GLY A 32 -2.78 2.82 2.93
CA GLY A 32 -4.04 2.10 2.79
C GLY A 32 -5.14 2.69 3.65
N ARG A 33 -6.39 2.24 3.40
CA ARG A 33 -7.59 2.65 4.16
C ARG A 33 -7.95 1.71 5.31
N GLY A 34 -7.27 0.56 5.41
CA GLY A 34 -7.64 -0.55 6.28
C GLY A 34 -8.64 -1.51 5.62
N ILE A 35 -8.65 -2.75 6.09
CA ILE A 35 -9.52 -3.83 5.60
C ILE A 35 -10.20 -4.61 6.73
N TYR A 36 -9.75 -4.43 7.96
CA TYR A 36 -10.28 -5.16 9.12
C TYR A 36 -11.05 -4.21 10.03
N GLY A 37 -12.38 -4.34 10.07
CA GLY A 37 -13.26 -3.48 10.86
C GLY A 37 -12.92 -3.44 12.34
N ARG A 38 -12.41 -4.56 12.89
CA ARG A 38 -11.95 -4.63 14.27
C ARG A 38 -10.80 -3.67 14.57
N GLU A 39 -9.83 -3.55 13.66
CA GLU A 39 -8.72 -2.61 13.79
C GLU A 39 -9.22 -1.17 13.65
N ALA A 40 -10.01 -0.92 12.62
CA ALA A 40 -10.54 0.42 12.33
C ALA A 40 -11.23 1.03 13.55
N ILE A 41 -12.23 0.33 14.13
CA ILE A 41 -13.02 0.85 15.25
C ILE A 41 -12.15 1.10 16.49
N ASN A 42 -11.13 0.27 16.75
CA ASN A 42 -10.27 0.42 17.93
C ASN A 42 -9.21 1.51 17.77
N MET A 43 -8.74 1.73 16.54
CA MET A 43 -7.69 2.74 16.28
C MET A 43 -8.28 4.13 16.01
N ASN A 44 -9.37 4.20 15.25
CA ASN A 44 -10.08 5.45 14.97
C ASN A 44 -11.54 5.14 14.61
N LYS A 45 -12.48 5.58 15.45
CA LYS A 45 -13.93 5.34 15.24
C LYS A 45 -14.45 5.93 13.92
N GLU A 46 -13.84 7.02 13.45
CA GLU A 46 -14.21 7.66 12.19
C GLU A 46 -13.83 6.81 10.96
N ALA A 47 -12.91 5.85 11.15
CA ALA A 47 -12.47 4.92 10.10
C ALA A 47 -13.32 3.66 9.97
N ASP A 48 -14.52 3.60 10.55
CA ASP A 48 -15.38 2.41 10.50
C ASP A 48 -15.64 1.98 9.05
N LEU A 49 -15.29 0.73 8.74
CA LEU A 49 -15.44 0.15 7.41
C LEU A 49 -16.89 -0.19 7.04
N LYS A 50 -17.83 -0.08 7.96
CA LYS A 50 -19.28 -0.20 7.65
C LYS A 50 -19.76 0.98 6.80
N ASP A 51 -19.14 2.16 6.96
CA ASP A 51 -19.36 3.31 6.10
C ASP A 51 -18.13 3.55 5.21
N GLN A 52 -18.08 2.85 4.09
CA GLN A 52 -17.00 2.93 3.11
C GLN A 52 -16.82 4.33 2.51
N ALA A 53 -17.91 5.08 2.38
CA ALA A 53 -17.86 6.43 1.83
C ALA A 53 -17.22 7.40 2.83
N LYS A 54 -17.56 7.32 4.10
CA LYS A 54 -16.96 8.11 5.18
C LYS A 54 -15.48 7.76 5.35
N ASN A 55 -15.16 6.46 5.40
CA ASN A 55 -13.77 6.00 5.48
C ASN A 55 -12.92 6.52 4.31
N PHE A 56 -13.50 6.59 3.11
CA PHE A 56 -12.80 7.13 1.95
C PHE A 56 -12.56 8.64 2.07
N ARG A 57 -13.54 9.43 2.50
CA ARG A 57 -13.36 10.88 2.75
C ARG A 57 -12.32 11.16 3.83
N LEU A 58 -12.31 10.36 4.92
CA LEU A 58 -11.28 10.44 5.96
C LEU A 58 -9.89 10.15 5.38
N PHE A 59 -9.77 9.15 4.52
CA PHE A 59 -8.50 8.83 3.84
C PHE A 59 -8.02 10.00 2.96
N GLU A 60 -8.91 10.58 2.14
CA GLU A 60 -8.59 11.71 1.28
C GLU A 60 -8.15 12.93 2.10
N GLU A 61 -8.88 13.25 3.17
CA GLU A 61 -8.56 14.38 4.05
C GLU A 61 -7.23 14.16 4.77
N THR A 62 -6.98 12.97 5.30
CA THR A 62 -5.71 12.60 5.94
C THR A 62 -4.54 12.77 4.97
N LEU A 63 -4.64 12.25 3.75
CA LEU A 63 -3.59 12.38 2.73
C LEU A 63 -3.35 13.84 2.33
N THR A 64 -4.41 14.62 2.19
CA THR A 64 -4.33 16.06 1.90
C THR A 64 -3.54 16.80 2.96
N ILE A 65 -3.81 16.54 4.25
CA ILE A 65 -3.09 17.15 5.37
C ILE A 65 -1.62 16.73 5.35
N MET A 66 -1.32 15.46 5.14
CA MET A 66 0.05 14.97 5.06
C MET A 66 0.83 15.66 3.93
N LYS A 67 0.24 15.78 2.72
CA LYS A 67 0.87 16.48 1.60
C LYS A 67 1.13 17.96 1.94
N LYS A 68 0.17 18.69 2.51
CA LYS A 68 0.36 20.07 2.99
C LYS A 68 1.49 20.17 4.00
N ALA A 69 1.51 19.27 5.00
CA ALA A 69 2.53 19.25 6.04
C ALA A 69 3.95 19.06 5.47
N TRP A 70 4.11 18.34 4.37
CA TRP A 70 5.40 18.12 3.71
C TRP A 70 5.81 19.27 2.79
N THR A 71 4.86 19.86 2.06
CA THR A 71 5.16 20.78 0.97
C THR A 71 5.05 22.25 1.35
N GLU A 72 4.22 22.61 2.33
CA GLU A 72 4.01 23.99 2.74
C GLU A 72 4.88 24.34 3.96
N LYS A 73 5.55 25.50 3.96
CA LYS A 73 6.33 25.99 5.13
C LYS A 73 5.43 26.10 6.34
N PHE A 74 4.27 26.73 6.18
CA PHE A 74 3.20 26.84 7.14
C PHE A 74 1.88 26.51 6.45
N PHE A 75 1.04 25.71 7.08
CA PHE A 75 -0.26 25.31 6.51
C PHE A 75 -1.39 25.44 7.53
N SER A 76 -2.59 25.52 7.02
CA SER A 76 -3.84 25.37 7.77
C SER A 76 -4.75 24.39 7.04
N HIS A 77 -5.66 23.79 7.79
CA HIS A 77 -6.67 22.89 7.26
C HIS A 77 -7.96 23.02 8.04
N LYS A 78 -9.08 23.05 7.31
CA LYS A 78 -10.42 22.97 7.87
C LYS A 78 -11.22 21.99 7.01
N GLY A 79 -11.48 20.80 7.53
CA GLY A 79 -12.17 19.73 6.84
C GLY A 79 -13.31 19.14 7.65
N GLU A 80 -13.78 17.97 7.21
CA GLU A 80 -14.84 17.22 7.86
C GLU A 80 -14.36 16.59 9.19
N PHE A 81 -13.13 16.08 9.20
CA PHE A 81 -12.57 15.32 10.33
C PHE A 81 -11.54 16.07 11.14
N TYR A 82 -10.82 17.01 10.50
CA TYR A 82 -9.69 17.69 11.11
C TYR A 82 -9.75 19.21 10.91
N THR A 83 -9.33 19.94 11.94
CA THR A 83 -9.09 21.38 11.85
C THR A 83 -7.73 21.67 12.45
N TYR A 84 -6.84 22.30 11.67
CA TYR A 84 -5.49 22.68 12.09
C TYR A 84 -5.21 24.14 11.68
N PRO A 85 -4.68 24.97 12.59
CA PRO A 85 -4.61 24.78 14.03
C PRO A 85 -5.98 24.68 14.70
N THR A 86 -6.01 24.33 15.99
CA THR A 86 -7.21 24.41 16.80
C THR A 86 -7.72 25.85 16.83
N PRO A 87 -8.99 26.11 16.50
CA PRO A 87 -9.56 27.44 16.49
C PRO A 87 -9.47 28.16 17.87
N ASN A 88 -9.28 29.47 17.85
CA ASN A 88 -9.20 30.33 19.04
C ASN A 88 -8.04 29.98 19.99
N PHE A 89 -7.03 29.23 19.52
CA PHE A 89 -5.86 28.95 20.31
C PHE A 89 -4.85 30.09 20.17
N THR A 90 -4.54 30.74 21.27
CA THR A 90 -3.57 31.84 21.35
C THR A 90 -2.24 31.35 21.89
N TRP A 91 -1.15 31.89 21.36
CA TRP A 91 0.21 31.57 21.79
C TRP A 91 1.00 32.85 22.03
N GLN A 92 1.66 32.92 23.18
CA GLN A 92 2.60 33.99 23.51
C GLN A 92 3.79 33.39 24.24
N HIS A 93 4.99 33.75 23.78
CA HIS A 93 6.22 33.28 24.40
C HIS A 93 7.35 34.28 24.13
N ASP A 94 8.08 34.69 25.20
CA ASP A 94 9.09 35.74 25.10
C ASP A 94 10.25 35.41 24.15
N MET A 95 10.57 34.11 24.03
CA MET A 95 11.64 33.63 23.12
C MET A 95 11.13 33.30 21.71
N SER A 96 9.85 33.47 21.43
CA SER A 96 9.24 33.21 20.13
C SER A 96 8.49 34.46 19.66
N PRO A 97 9.19 35.41 19.01
CA PRO A 97 8.56 36.64 18.56
C PRO A 97 7.41 36.34 17.59
N PRO A 98 6.33 37.12 17.65
CA PRO A 98 5.20 36.94 16.76
C PRO A 98 5.62 37.13 15.30
N SER A 99 5.06 36.29 14.43
CA SER A 99 5.26 36.37 12.98
C SER A 99 3.91 36.21 12.27
N GLU A 100 3.63 37.09 11.32
CA GLU A 100 2.43 37.04 10.49
C GLU A 100 2.37 35.78 9.58
N ASP A 101 3.48 35.06 9.42
CA ASP A 101 3.55 33.80 8.70
C ASP A 101 2.62 32.72 9.30
N PHE A 102 2.44 32.72 10.63
CA PHE A 102 1.68 31.68 11.33
C PHE A 102 0.73 32.19 12.44
N LEU A 103 0.79 33.47 12.77
CA LEU A 103 0.07 34.07 13.91
C LEU A 103 -0.67 35.33 13.45
N ASP A 104 -1.85 35.58 14.02
CA ASP A 104 -2.48 36.90 13.98
C ASP A 104 -1.82 37.78 15.06
N THR A 105 -1.03 38.77 14.63
CA THR A 105 -0.23 39.61 15.55
C THR A 105 -1.07 40.54 16.44
N LYS A 106 -2.38 40.71 16.15
CA LYS A 106 -3.30 41.50 16.99
C LYS A 106 -3.92 40.71 18.10
N THR A 107 -4.21 39.42 17.84
CA THR A 107 -4.92 38.56 18.78
C THR A 107 -4.03 37.49 19.38
N ASN A 108 -2.82 37.30 18.86
CA ASN A 108 -1.93 36.19 19.14
C ASN A 108 -2.54 34.79 18.84
N GLU A 109 -3.59 34.73 18.02
CA GLU A 109 -4.19 33.48 17.62
C GLU A 109 -3.31 32.79 16.57
N ILE A 110 -3.01 31.49 16.77
CA ILE A 110 -2.28 30.69 15.78
C ILE A 110 -3.18 30.42 14.57
N LYS A 111 -2.75 30.83 13.39
CA LYS A 111 -3.46 30.67 12.13
C LYS A 111 -2.91 29.54 11.23
N LYS A 112 -1.65 29.17 11.44
CA LYS A 112 -0.99 28.09 10.68
C LYS A 112 -0.05 27.32 11.60
N ILE A 113 0.20 26.06 11.23
CA ILE A 113 1.19 25.20 11.88
C ILE A 113 2.25 24.75 10.86
N SER A 114 3.34 24.18 11.33
CA SER A 114 4.39 23.61 10.49
C SER A 114 4.82 22.26 11.03
N VAL A 115 5.26 21.38 10.14
CA VAL A 115 5.96 20.13 10.47
C VAL A 115 7.45 20.32 10.19
N VAL A 116 8.29 19.95 11.14
CA VAL A 116 9.76 20.05 11.05
C VAL A 116 10.35 18.75 11.59
N PRO A 117 11.28 18.10 10.85
CA PRO A 117 11.82 18.53 9.55
C PRO A 117 10.84 18.35 8.40
N LYS A 118 11.12 18.99 7.27
CA LYS A 118 10.49 18.63 5.99
C LYS A 118 11.16 17.37 5.44
N PRO A 119 10.49 16.57 4.59
CA PRO A 119 11.13 15.46 3.90
C PRO A 119 12.36 15.92 3.11
N LYS A 120 13.34 15.05 2.98
CA LYS A 120 14.50 15.28 2.11
C LYS A 120 14.12 15.21 0.64
N GLN A 121 13.26 14.28 0.27
CA GLN A 121 12.71 14.14 -1.07
C GLN A 121 11.68 15.25 -1.35
N GLN A 122 11.76 15.85 -2.55
CA GLN A 122 10.89 16.95 -2.96
C GLN A 122 10.01 16.52 -4.14
N PRO A 123 8.71 16.87 -4.15
CA PRO A 123 7.99 17.66 -3.13
C PRO A 123 7.69 16.86 -1.84
N HIS A 124 7.74 15.57 -1.89
CA HIS A 124 7.59 14.60 -0.79
C HIS A 124 8.06 13.22 -1.26
N PRO A 125 8.27 12.25 -0.35
CA PRO A 125 8.58 10.86 -0.72
C PRO A 125 7.52 10.28 -1.66
N PRO A 126 7.87 9.37 -2.59
CA PRO A 126 6.91 8.67 -3.43
C PRO A 126 5.85 7.97 -2.58
N ILE A 127 4.57 8.10 -2.98
CA ILE A 127 3.44 7.52 -2.26
C ILE A 127 2.85 6.38 -3.09
N TRP A 128 2.65 5.23 -2.44
CA TRP A 128 2.12 4.00 -3.01
C TRP A 128 0.82 3.62 -2.32
N GLN A 129 -0.28 3.60 -3.04
CA GLN A 129 -1.58 3.19 -2.50
C GLN A 129 -1.85 1.71 -2.78
N VAL A 130 -2.25 0.97 -1.75
CA VAL A 130 -2.79 -0.39 -1.94
C VAL A 130 -4.18 -0.29 -2.55
N VAL A 131 -4.39 -0.93 -3.70
CA VAL A 131 -5.62 -0.87 -4.49
C VAL A 131 -6.12 -2.26 -4.87
N ASP A 132 -7.45 -2.40 -4.99
CA ASP A 132 -8.09 -3.64 -5.43
C ASP A 132 -9.00 -3.43 -6.65
N GLY A 133 -9.88 -2.44 -6.62
CA GLY A 133 -10.89 -2.23 -7.66
C GLY A 133 -10.57 -1.06 -8.58
N ALA A 134 -11.20 -1.02 -9.76
CA ALA A 134 -11.00 -0.02 -10.80
C ALA A 134 -11.09 1.42 -10.25
N ARG A 135 -12.13 1.74 -9.46
CA ARG A 135 -12.30 3.07 -8.86
C ARG A 135 -11.09 3.53 -8.02
N SER A 136 -10.51 2.63 -7.22
CA SER A 136 -9.34 2.98 -6.39
C SER A 136 -8.07 3.10 -7.22
N ILE A 137 -7.96 2.34 -8.31
CA ILE A 137 -6.84 2.41 -9.25
C ILE A 137 -6.87 3.75 -10.02
N GLU A 138 -8.02 4.11 -10.58
CA GLU A 138 -8.21 5.38 -11.29
C GLU A 138 -7.97 6.57 -10.36
N TRP A 139 -8.52 6.54 -9.15
CA TRP A 139 -8.34 7.62 -8.17
C TRP A 139 -6.87 7.80 -7.79
N ALA A 140 -6.14 6.70 -7.55
CA ALA A 140 -4.70 6.76 -7.25
C ALA A 140 -3.92 7.43 -8.38
N ALA A 141 -4.15 6.99 -9.62
CA ALA A 141 -3.52 7.56 -10.81
C ALA A 141 -3.81 9.06 -10.97
N GLN A 142 -5.08 9.47 -10.83
CA GLN A 142 -5.51 10.87 -10.93
C GLN A 142 -4.93 11.77 -9.84
N ASN A 143 -4.57 11.22 -8.68
CA ASN A 143 -3.98 11.95 -7.55
C ASN A 143 -2.45 11.86 -7.48
N GLY A 144 -1.79 11.38 -8.55
CA GLY A 144 -0.34 11.27 -8.64
C GLY A 144 0.25 10.23 -7.68
N LEU A 145 -0.51 9.19 -7.34
CA LEU A 145 -0.06 8.10 -6.47
C LEU A 145 0.34 6.88 -7.31
N ASN A 146 1.41 6.23 -6.93
CA ASN A 146 1.73 4.89 -7.39
C ASN A 146 0.80 3.85 -6.75
N THR A 147 0.73 2.65 -7.30
CA THR A 147 -0.18 1.61 -6.81
C THR A 147 0.54 0.33 -6.41
N ILE A 148 0.01 -0.33 -5.39
CA ILE A 148 0.42 -1.67 -4.96
C ILE A 148 -0.77 -2.61 -5.15
N MET A 149 -0.57 -3.69 -5.91
CA MET A 149 -1.55 -4.75 -6.13
C MET A 149 -1.04 -6.06 -5.55
N TRP A 150 -1.94 -6.88 -4.99
CA TRP A 150 -1.63 -8.17 -4.41
C TRP A 150 -2.71 -9.19 -4.74
N ILE A 151 -2.38 -10.45 -4.96
CA ILE A 151 -3.29 -11.57 -5.23
C ILE A 151 -3.72 -11.72 -6.69
N PRO A 152 -4.21 -10.73 -7.47
CA PRO A 152 -4.87 -11.02 -8.75
C PRO A 152 -4.04 -11.87 -9.69
N THR A 153 -4.74 -12.68 -10.51
CA THR A 153 -4.12 -13.47 -11.58
C THR A 153 -3.49 -12.56 -12.63
N VAL A 154 -2.58 -13.09 -13.45
CA VAL A 154 -1.90 -12.31 -14.50
C VAL A 154 -2.91 -11.66 -15.46
N LYS A 155 -3.96 -12.40 -15.85
CA LYS A 155 -5.02 -11.87 -16.72
C LYS A 155 -5.79 -10.71 -16.09
N ALA A 156 -6.16 -10.85 -14.80
CA ALA A 156 -6.83 -9.79 -14.05
C ALA A 156 -5.91 -8.58 -13.82
N LEU A 157 -4.61 -8.80 -13.62
CA LEU A 157 -3.63 -7.73 -13.49
C LEU A 157 -3.46 -6.94 -14.77
N LYS A 158 -3.45 -7.57 -15.93
CA LYS A 158 -3.31 -6.87 -17.22
C LYS A 158 -4.35 -5.76 -17.36
N THR A 159 -5.61 -6.08 -17.15
CA THR A 159 -6.70 -5.08 -17.17
C THR A 159 -6.49 -3.98 -16.11
N ARG A 160 -6.05 -4.33 -14.90
CA ARG A 160 -5.82 -3.35 -13.83
C ARG A 160 -4.64 -2.42 -14.13
N PHE A 161 -3.57 -2.94 -14.74
CA PHE A 161 -2.42 -2.14 -15.19
C PHE A 161 -2.83 -1.19 -16.32
N GLU A 162 -3.68 -1.63 -17.25
CA GLU A 162 -4.25 -0.80 -18.31
C GLU A 162 -5.10 0.34 -17.73
N ILE A 163 -6.01 0.04 -16.79
CA ILE A 163 -6.80 1.07 -16.10
C ILE A 163 -5.91 2.13 -15.44
N TYR A 164 -4.85 1.70 -14.74
CA TYR A 164 -3.92 2.63 -14.10
C TYR A 164 -3.16 3.47 -15.11
N ARG A 165 -2.57 2.84 -16.14
CA ARG A 165 -1.86 3.51 -17.24
C ARG A 165 -2.73 4.57 -17.91
N ASP A 166 -3.95 4.22 -18.30
CA ASP A 166 -4.85 5.11 -19.03
C ASP A 166 -5.28 6.31 -18.17
N ALA A 167 -5.61 6.07 -16.91
CA ALA A 167 -5.95 7.13 -15.95
C ALA A 167 -4.76 8.07 -15.68
N LYS A 168 -3.55 7.51 -15.53
CA LYS A 168 -2.33 8.28 -15.30
C LYS A 168 -1.91 9.06 -16.54
N SER A 169 -2.00 8.47 -17.72
CA SER A 169 -1.72 9.15 -18.99
C SER A 169 -2.61 10.38 -19.17
N LYS A 170 -3.90 10.24 -18.86
CA LYS A 170 -4.84 11.36 -18.90
C LYS A 170 -4.52 12.44 -17.86
N ALA A 171 -4.18 12.04 -16.64
CA ALA A 171 -3.88 12.98 -15.55
C ALA A 171 -2.58 13.77 -15.79
N GLU A 172 -1.56 13.12 -16.35
CA GLU A 172 -0.25 13.71 -16.60
C GLU A 172 -0.11 14.31 -18.00
N ASN A 173 -1.12 14.15 -18.85
CA ASN A 173 -1.12 14.57 -20.28
C ASN A 173 0.12 14.08 -21.04
N ARG A 174 0.49 12.81 -20.83
CA ARG A 174 1.59 12.13 -21.53
C ARG A 174 1.26 10.65 -21.75
N ASP A 175 1.97 10.02 -22.64
CA ASP A 175 1.90 8.58 -22.82
C ASP A 175 2.69 7.87 -21.70
N VAL A 176 1.98 7.10 -20.87
CA VAL A 176 2.55 6.34 -19.74
C VAL A 176 2.74 4.90 -20.16
N PRO A 177 3.96 4.33 -20.05
CA PRO A 177 4.18 2.92 -20.34
C PRO A 177 3.40 2.01 -19.37
N LEU A 178 2.97 0.83 -19.88
CA LEU A 178 2.39 -0.20 -18.99
C LEU A 178 3.40 -0.54 -17.88
N GLY A 179 2.94 -0.74 -16.66
CA GLY A 179 3.76 -1.08 -15.49
C GLY A 179 4.43 0.10 -14.77
N GLU A 180 4.53 1.27 -15.40
CA GLU A 180 5.06 2.46 -14.72
C GLU A 180 4.18 2.86 -13.53
N GLY A 181 4.79 2.97 -12.34
CA GLY A 181 4.08 3.35 -11.11
C GLY A 181 3.21 2.23 -10.52
N VAL A 182 3.37 1.00 -10.98
CA VAL A 182 2.68 -0.15 -10.41
C VAL A 182 3.68 -1.10 -9.76
N SER A 183 3.41 -1.49 -8.53
CA SER A 183 4.13 -2.53 -7.80
C SER A 183 3.22 -3.74 -7.58
N LEU A 184 3.73 -4.92 -7.83
CA LEU A 184 3.04 -6.18 -7.58
C LEU A 184 3.62 -6.87 -6.36
N VAL A 185 2.77 -7.25 -5.42
CA VAL A 185 3.14 -8.15 -4.32
C VAL A 185 2.86 -9.59 -4.72
N ARG A 186 3.79 -10.48 -4.47
CA ARG A 186 3.61 -11.94 -4.62
C ARG A 186 4.09 -12.69 -3.38
N ASP A 187 3.31 -13.67 -3.00
CA ASP A 187 3.71 -14.62 -1.98
C ASP A 187 4.79 -15.54 -2.55
N MET A 188 5.92 -15.66 -1.84
CA MET A 188 7.14 -16.31 -2.36
C MET A 188 7.70 -17.32 -1.36
N PHE A 189 8.07 -18.49 -1.87
CA PHE A 189 8.86 -19.46 -1.14
C PHE A 189 9.75 -20.27 -2.08
N VAL A 190 11.06 -20.08 -1.97
CA VAL A 190 12.07 -20.78 -2.79
C VAL A 190 12.66 -21.94 -2.01
N ALA A 191 12.74 -23.11 -2.65
CA ALA A 191 13.34 -24.31 -2.10
C ALA A 191 14.15 -25.05 -3.17
N GLU A 192 14.90 -26.09 -2.76
CA GLU A 192 15.71 -26.92 -3.67
C GLU A 192 14.85 -27.72 -4.67
N THR A 193 13.64 -28.12 -4.26
CA THR A 193 12.68 -28.83 -5.13
C THR A 193 11.27 -28.26 -4.99
N MET A 194 10.42 -28.56 -5.97
CA MET A 194 8.99 -28.18 -5.95
C MET A 194 8.26 -28.83 -4.78
N GLU A 195 8.56 -30.11 -4.51
CA GLU A 195 7.96 -30.89 -3.43
C GLU A 195 8.35 -30.33 -2.06
N GLU A 196 9.60 -29.88 -1.92
CA GLU A 196 10.07 -29.25 -0.68
C GLU A 196 9.35 -27.92 -0.44
N ALA A 197 9.18 -27.09 -1.48
CA ALA A 197 8.45 -25.82 -1.37
C ALA A 197 7.00 -26.05 -0.91
N GLU A 198 6.30 -27.01 -1.51
CA GLU A 198 4.95 -27.38 -1.09
C GLU A 198 4.89 -27.92 0.33
N LYS A 199 5.77 -28.85 0.67
CA LYS A 199 5.83 -29.48 2.00
C LYS A 199 6.06 -28.47 3.12
N LEU A 200 6.97 -27.50 2.92
CA LEU A 200 7.37 -26.55 3.95
C LEU A 200 6.42 -25.35 4.07
N ALA A 201 5.82 -24.90 2.96
CA ALA A 201 5.05 -23.66 2.94
C ALA A 201 3.61 -23.81 2.42
N GLY A 202 3.30 -24.89 1.70
CA GLY A 202 2.02 -25.05 1.01
C GLY A 202 0.80 -24.98 1.92
N GLN A 203 0.79 -25.72 3.04
CA GLN A 203 -0.34 -25.67 3.98
C GLN A 203 -0.43 -24.31 4.69
N HIS A 204 0.69 -23.64 4.93
CA HIS A 204 0.73 -22.34 5.61
C HIS A 204 0.14 -21.25 4.73
N ILE A 205 0.51 -21.21 3.44
CA ILE A 205 -0.08 -20.25 2.51
C ILE A 205 -1.57 -20.50 2.28
N VAL A 206 -2.00 -21.75 2.18
CA VAL A 206 -3.43 -22.11 2.05
C VAL A 206 -4.22 -21.59 3.26
N ASN A 207 -3.75 -21.86 4.47
CA ASN A 207 -4.40 -21.38 5.69
C ASN A 207 -4.45 -19.87 5.76
N TYR A 208 -3.37 -19.21 5.38
CA TYR A 208 -3.32 -17.74 5.33
C TYR A 208 -4.30 -17.18 4.29
N MET A 209 -4.34 -17.75 3.08
CA MET A 209 -5.28 -17.30 2.05
C MET A 209 -6.74 -17.58 2.42
N LYS A 210 -7.05 -18.69 3.08
CA LYS A 210 -8.40 -18.93 3.63
C LYS A 210 -8.79 -17.85 4.63
N TRP A 211 -7.88 -17.46 5.52
CA TRP A 211 -8.12 -16.36 6.45
C TRP A 211 -8.32 -15.00 5.73
N VAL A 212 -7.48 -14.68 4.76
CA VAL A 212 -7.59 -13.44 3.96
C VAL A 212 -8.91 -13.41 3.18
N CYS A 213 -9.26 -14.50 2.51
CA CYS A 213 -10.46 -14.60 1.68
C CYS A 213 -11.76 -14.65 2.49
N HIS A 214 -11.71 -14.97 3.78
CA HIS A 214 -12.86 -14.79 4.66
C HIS A 214 -13.34 -13.33 4.67
N TRP A 215 -12.43 -12.38 4.57
CA TRP A 215 -12.72 -10.94 4.57
C TRP A 215 -12.86 -10.35 3.16
N ARG A 216 -12.07 -10.84 2.22
CA ARG A 216 -11.94 -10.25 0.87
C ARG A 216 -12.71 -11.02 -0.22
N GLY A 217 -13.17 -12.23 0.09
CA GLY A 217 -13.73 -13.14 -0.91
C GLY A 217 -12.69 -13.74 -1.86
N LEU A 218 -13.14 -14.56 -2.80
CA LEU A 218 -12.29 -15.29 -3.76
C LEU A 218 -12.05 -14.54 -5.07
N GLY A 219 -12.79 -13.45 -5.34
CA GLY A 219 -12.79 -12.77 -6.64
C GLY A 219 -11.40 -12.37 -7.15
N ASN A 220 -10.47 -12.03 -6.26
CA ASN A 220 -9.12 -11.66 -6.65
C ASN A 220 -8.25 -12.86 -7.10
N HIS A 221 -8.66 -14.09 -6.81
CA HIS A 221 -7.98 -15.31 -7.28
C HIS A 221 -8.54 -15.84 -8.60
N MET A 222 -9.61 -15.24 -9.11
CA MET A 222 -10.29 -15.70 -10.32
C MET A 222 -9.80 -14.94 -11.55
N ASP A 223 -9.78 -15.63 -12.67
CA ASP A 223 -9.60 -14.99 -13.98
C ASP A 223 -10.86 -14.18 -14.35
N PRO A 224 -10.74 -13.11 -15.15
CA PRO A 224 -11.89 -12.42 -15.69
C PRO A 224 -12.84 -13.35 -16.44
N GLY A 225 -14.12 -13.35 -16.06
CA GLY A 225 -15.14 -14.22 -16.64
C GLY A 225 -15.17 -15.66 -16.12
N GLU A 226 -14.28 -16.01 -15.19
CA GLU A 226 -14.30 -17.32 -14.53
C GLU A 226 -15.40 -17.34 -13.47
N GLU A 227 -16.31 -18.28 -13.56
CA GLU A 227 -17.40 -18.47 -12.58
C GLU A 227 -16.89 -19.26 -11.37
N LEU A 228 -17.33 -18.83 -10.17
CA LEU A 228 -17.07 -19.61 -8.96
C LEU A 228 -17.91 -20.88 -9.00
N PRO A 229 -17.29 -22.06 -8.82
CA PRO A 229 -18.05 -23.29 -8.70
C PRO A 229 -19.09 -23.23 -7.58
N GLU A 230 -20.23 -23.85 -7.79
CA GLU A 230 -21.22 -24.06 -6.74
C GLU A 230 -20.65 -25.02 -5.69
N THR A 231 -20.24 -24.51 -4.55
CA THR A 231 -19.77 -25.29 -3.42
C THR A 231 -20.46 -24.84 -2.15
N LYS A 232 -20.66 -25.78 -1.21
CA LYS A 232 -21.20 -25.45 0.12
C LYS A 232 -20.29 -24.50 0.90
N HIS A 233 -18.98 -24.60 0.68
CA HIS A 233 -17.96 -23.78 1.33
C HIS A 233 -16.98 -23.24 0.27
N LYS A 234 -17.19 -22.00 -0.18
CA LYS A 234 -16.35 -21.38 -1.21
C LYS A 234 -14.84 -21.38 -0.90
N LEU A 235 -14.48 -21.35 0.39
CA LEU A 235 -13.07 -21.41 0.81
C LEU A 235 -12.40 -22.76 0.60
N ASP A 236 -13.16 -23.85 0.35
CA ASP A 236 -12.60 -25.17 0.07
C ASP A 236 -11.91 -25.24 -1.31
N LEU A 237 -12.21 -24.28 -2.18
CA LEU A 237 -11.49 -24.10 -3.46
C LEU A 237 -10.03 -23.69 -3.26
N LEU A 238 -9.72 -23.03 -2.14
CA LEU A 238 -8.37 -22.63 -1.80
C LEU A 238 -7.56 -23.84 -1.32
N ASN A 239 -6.91 -24.51 -2.26
CA ASN A 239 -5.87 -25.50 -2.02
C ASN A 239 -4.56 -25.04 -2.67
N TYR A 240 -3.47 -25.77 -2.41
CA TYR A 240 -2.15 -25.40 -2.91
C TYR A 240 -2.11 -25.31 -4.44
N ASP A 241 -2.61 -26.33 -5.14
CA ASP A 241 -2.62 -26.38 -6.61
C ASP A 241 -3.37 -25.20 -7.23
N PHE A 242 -4.52 -24.83 -6.66
CA PHE A 242 -5.31 -23.68 -7.10
C PHE A 242 -4.52 -22.39 -6.97
N LEU A 243 -3.88 -22.14 -5.85
CA LEU A 243 -3.11 -20.94 -5.58
C LEU A 243 -1.80 -20.93 -6.39
N HIS A 244 -1.09 -22.05 -6.44
CA HIS A 244 0.20 -22.18 -7.10
C HIS A 244 0.12 -21.86 -8.60
N LYS A 245 -0.90 -22.37 -9.27
CA LYS A 245 -1.12 -22.13 -10.72
C LYS A 245 -1.44 -20.67 -11.03
N ARG A 246 -1.91 -19.87 -10.06
CA ARG A 246 -2.43 -18.52 -10.30
C ARG A 246 -1.49 -17.40 -9.87
N ASN A 247 -0.98 -17.45 -8.66
CA ASN A 247 -0.35 -16.27 -8.08
C ASN A 247 0.78 -16.50 -7.08
N LEU A 248 1.25 -17.74 -6.89
CA LEU A 248 2.38 -18.00 -6.01
C LEU A 248 3.71 -18.07 -6.77
N LEU A 249 4.76 -17.58 -6.12
CA LEU A 249 6.15 -17.77 -6.54
C LEU A 249 6.79 -18.85 -5.64
N PHE A 250 6.24 -20.07 -5.69
CA PHE A 250 6.68 -21.19 -4.87
C PHE A 250 7.34 -22.26 -5.72
N GLY A 251 8.59 -22.63 -5.40
CA GLY A 251 9.29 -23.68 -6.12
C GLY A 251 10.80 -23.50 -6.16
N THR A 252 11.43 -24.09 -7.17
CA THR A 252 12.87 -23.96 -7.39
C THR A 252 13.26 -22.55 -7.82
N PRO A 253 14.52 -22.14 -7.65
CA PRO A 253 15.01 -20.85 -8.18
C PRO A 253 14.67 -20.66 -9.66
N GLU A 254 14.89 -21.67 -10.50
CA GLU A 254 14.60 -21.63 -11.92
C GLU A 254 13.10 -21.41 -12.21
N TYR A 255 12.22 -22.12 -11.49
CA TYR A 255 10.77 -21.94 -11.62
C TYR A 255 10.36 -20.51 -11.27
N VAL A 256 10.88 -19.96 -10.17
CA VAL A 256 10.55 -18.60 -9.72
C VAL A 256 11.07 -17.55 -10.69
N VAL A 257 12.30 -17.70 -11.23
CA VAL A 257 12.84 -16.83 -12.28
C VAL A 257 11.93 -16.83 -13.52
N ASN A 258 11.50 -18.01 -13.97
CA ASN A 258 10.62 -18.13 -15.13
C ASN A 258 9.28 -17.43 -14.88
N LYS A 259 8.69 -17.58 -13.68
CA LYS A 259 7.45 -16.88 -13.29
C LYS A 259 7.63 -15.36 -13.22
N ILE A 260 8.74 -14.87 -12.72
CA ILE A 260 9.04 -13.43 -12.71
C ILE A 260 9.19 -12.90 -14.14
N ASN A 261 9.85 -13.64 -15.02
CA ASN A 261 10.02 -13.27 -16.43
C ASN A 261 8.66 -13.27 -17.17
N GLU A 262 7.75 -14.20 -16.85
CA GLU A 262 6.37 -14.19 -17.35
C GLU A 262 5.66 -12.89 -16.93
N LEU A 263 5.75 -12.50 -15.65
CA LEU A 263 5.18 -11.24 -15.15
C LEU A 263 5.79 -10.00 -15.83
N LYS A 264 7.10 -10.00 -16.06
CA LYS A 264 7.78 -8.93 -16.80
C LYS A 264 7.27 -8.82 -18.24
N SER A 265 7.15 -9.94 -18.95
CA SER A 265 6.74 -9.95 -20.36
C SER A 265 5.27 -9.57 -20.54
N GLU A 266 4.37 -10.07 -19.67
CA GLU A 266 2.94 -9.85 -19.80
C GLU A 266 2.47 -8.47 -19.30
N LEU A 267 3.16 -7.92 -18.29
CA LEU A 267 2.73 -6.73 -17.56
C LEU A 267 3.70 -5.55 -17.68
N ASN A 268 4.86 -5.75 -18.33
CA ASN A 268 5.99 -4.82 -18.22
C ASN A 268 6.29 -4.45 -16.75
N LEU A 269 6.26 -5.47 -15.88
CA LEU A 269 6.40 -5.30 -14.45
C LEU A 269 7.77 -4.72 -14.10
N GLN A 270 7.79 -3.57 -13.41
CA GLN A 270 9.00 -2.87 -13.01
C GLN A 270 9.33 -3.05 -11.52
N ASN A 271 8.30 -3.22 -10.69
CA ASN A 271 8.44 -3.34 -9.24
C ASN A 271 7.74 -4.59 -8.72
N LEU A 272 8.52 -5.52 -8.19
CA LEU A 272 8.04 -6.73 -7.51
C LEU A 272 8.39 -6.65 -6.03
N GLN A 273 7.39 -6.82 -5.19
CA GLN A 273 7.54 -7.04 -3.76
C GLN A 273 7.25 -8.51 -3.46
N VAL A 274 8.08 -9.15 -2.64
CA VAL A 274 7.85 -10.54 -2.24
C VAL A 274 7.48 -10.63 -0.77
N TRP A 275 6.48 -11.45 -0.48
CA TRP A 275 6.07 -11.77 0.88
C TRP A 275 6.47 -13.20 1.17
N SER A 276 7.39 -13.41 2.09
CA SER A 276 8.04 -14.71 2.34
C SER A 276 7.74 -15.30 3.73
N ASN A 277 7.09 -14.54 4.61
CA ASN A 277 6.79 -15.00 5.97
C ASN A 277 5.29 -15.17 6.18
N PHE A 278 4.83 -16.41 6.26
CA PHE A 278 3.42 -16.77 6.45
C PHE A 278 3.17 -17.24 7.87
N PRO A 279 1.95 -17.06 8.42
CA PRO A 279 1.61 -17.55 9.75
C PRO A 279 1.89 -19.06 9.90
N GLY A 280 2.67 -19.41 10.91
CA GLY A 280 3.00 -20.80 11.25
C GLY A 280 4.18 -21.41 10.50
N ILE A 281 4.78 -20.73 9.51
CA ILE A 281 5.98 -21.23 8.84
C ILE A 281 7.18 -21.28 9.79
N ASP A 282 8.01 -22.30 9.64
CA ASP A 282 9.27 -22.40 10.39
C ASP A 282 10.22 -21.27 10.00
N HIS A 283 10.75 -20.56 11.00
CA HIS A 283 11.62 -19.42 10.78
C HIS A 283 12.91 -19.77 9.99
N LYS A 284 13.51 -20.93 10.26
CA LYS A 284 14.72 -21.35 9.55
C LYS A 284 14.43 -21.67 8.09
N ALA A 285 13.28 -22.31 7.82
CA ALA A 285 12.82 -22.55 6.46
C ALA A 285 12.57 -21.25 5.70
N CYS A 286 11.90 -20.27 6.34
CA CYS A 286 11.70 -18.94 5.78
C CYS A 286 13.01 -18.23 5.44
N MET A 287 13.97 -18.21 6.37
CA MET A 287 15.28 -17.57 6.15
C MET A 287 16.09 -18.25 5.05
N ARG A 288 16.02 -19.60 4.94
CA ARG A 288 16.66 -20.33 3.84
C ARG A 288 16.04 -19.98 2.49
N SER A 289 14.72 -19.90 2.43
CA SER A 289 13.99 -19.46 1.22
C SER A 289 14.40 -18.04 0.79
N ILE A 290 14.47 -17.09 1.71
CA ILE A 290 14.93 -15.73 1.44
C ILE A 290 16.37 -15.73 0.92
N LYS A 291 17.25 -16.54 1.51
CA LYS A 291 18.65 -16.67 1.05
C LYS A 291 18.72 -17.23 -0.37
N LEU A 292 18.00 -18.30 -0.68
CA LEU A 292 17.95 -18.86 -2.04
C LEU A 292 17.40 -17.85 -3.05
N PHE A 293 16.35 -17.10 -2.70
CA PHE A 293 15.82 -16.03 -3.55
C PHE A 293 16.88 -14.96 -3.82
N ASN A 294 17.60 -14.51 -2.78
CA ASN A 294 18.62 -13.50 -2.93
C ASN A 294 19.81 -13.98 -3.79
N ASP A 295 20.27 -15.19 -3.55
CA ASP A 295 21.52 -15.69 -4.16
C ASP A 295 21.30 -16.24 -5.58
N GLU A 296 20.12 -16.81 -5.86
CA GLU A 296 19.88 -17.55 -7.10
C GLU A 296 18.75 -17.02 -7.98
N VAL A 297 17.88 -16.14 -7.47
CA VAL A 297 16.77 -15.57 -8.25
C VAL A 297 17.06 -14.12 -8.62
N ILE A 298 17.42 -13.25 -7.66
CA ILE A 298 17.66 -11.82 -7.93
C ILE A 298 18.74 -11.58 -8.99
N PRO A 299 19.88 -12.32 -9.04
CA PRO A 299 20.92 -12.08 -10.02
C PRO A 299 20.56 -12.47 -11.46
N LYS A 300 19.49 -13.20 -11.69
CA LYS A 300 19.03 -13.69 -13.01
C LYS A 300 17.86 -12.89 -13.55
#